data_bc9fb85b913866f2f4e2f36b93a211ca
#
_entry.id   bc9fb85b913866f2f4e2f36b93a211ca
#
_cell.length_a   1.000
_cell.length_b   1.000
_cell.length_c   1.000
_cell.angle_alpha   90.00
_cell.angle_beta   90.00
_cell.angle_gamma   90.00
#
_symmetry.space_group_name_H-M   'P 1'
#
loop_
_entity.id
_entity.type
_entity.pdbx_description
1 polymer ?
#
loop_
_entity_poly.entity_id
_entity_poly.type
_entity_poly.pdbx_seq_one_letter_code
_entity_poly.pdbx_strand_id
1 'polypeptide(L)'
;MTVNLVTGFDKVHEIIKQSLEAELTENGLLEDVETFIPVYTNEEHVDEPVVWMHQLETIPGRQADISGTMELTTPFQFNCAVYEVEIEDANIATQNLANRVALSILKNWQTIQSQELEPGKRMIKNITFQRYYPLGTIEVNGKSERLPVTGIVLEVHHIVNWQMCCRNLTNNQGD
;
A
#
# COMPACT_ATOMS: atom_id res chain seq x y z
N MET A 1 1.63 -16.34 -24.51
CA MET A 1 1.75 -14.86 -24.48
C MET A 1 0.95 -14.37 -23.28
N THR A 2 1.59 -13.92 -22.21
CA THR A 2 0.91 -13.40 -21.03
C THR A 2 0.60 -11.94 -21.31
N VAL A 3 -0.66 -11.61 -21.52
CA VAL A 3 -1.10 -10.21 -21.68
C VAL A 3 -1.03 -9.58 -20.28
N ASN A 4 -0.01 -8.78 -20.02
CA ASN A 4 0.04 -7.93 -18.84
C ASN A 4 -0.99 -6.80 -19.03
N LEU A 5 -2.22 -7.07 -18.63
CA LEU A 5 -3.21 -6.03 -18.41
C LEU A 5 -2.81 -5.29 -17.12
N VAL A 6 -1.98 -4.27 -17.29
CA VAL A 6 -1.76 -3.29 -16.21
C VAL A 6 -3.07 -2.51 -16.08
N THR A 7 -3.93 -2.98 -15.21
CA THR A 7 -5.15 -2.28 -14.85
C THR A 7 -4.77 -1.08 -13.98
N GLY A 8 -5.60 -0.04 -13.93
CA GLY A 8 -5.37 1.10 -13.03
C GLY A 8 -5.26 0.69 -11.56
N PHE A 9 -5.79 -0.48 -11.19
CA PHE A 9 -5.69 -1.09 -9.86
C PHE A 9 -4.26 -1.47 -9.50
N ASP A 10 -3.58 -2.22 -10.38
CA ASP A 10 -2.19 -2.66 -10.16
C ASP A 10 -1.24 -1.46 -10.08
N LYS A 11 -1.55 -0.42 -10.86
CA LYS A 11 -0.77 0.81 -10.88
C LYS A 11 -0.85 1.57 -9.56
N VAL A 12 -2.02 1.63 -8.91
CA VAL A 12 -2.17 2.27 -7.59
C VAL A 12 -1.35 1.52 -6.53
N HIS A 13 -1.43 0.19 -6.51
CA HIS A 13 -0.62 -0.63 -5.63
C HIS A 13 0.87 -0.35 -5.81
N GLU A 14 1.34 -0.36 -7.06
CA GLU A 14 2.75 -0.14 -7.38
C GLU A 14 3.23 1.26 -6.98
N ILE A 15 2.41 2.30 -7.15
CA ILE A 15 2.75 3.68 -6.73
C ILE A 15 2.92 3.76 -5.21
N ILE A 16 2.01 3.17 -4.43
CA ILE A 16 2.10 3.19 -2.97
C ILE A 16 3.30 2.37 -2.50
N LYS A 17 3.52 1.20 -3.09
CA LYS A 17 4.69 0.36 -2.82
C LYS A 17 6.00 1.12 -3.07
N GLN A 18 6.17 1.71 -4.26
CA GLN A 18 7.37 2.47 -4.63
C GLN A 18 7.61 3.66 -3.72
N SER A 19 6.56 4.32 -3.23
CA SER A 19 6.70 5.44 -2.29
C SER A 19 7.26 5.00 -0.93
N LEU A 20 7.02 3.76 -0.50
CA LEU A 20 7.62 3.20 0.70
C LEU A 20 9.02 2.65 0.43
N GLU A 21 9.22 1.96 -0.69
CA GLU A 21 10.53 1.43 -1.09
C GLU A 21 11.59 2.54 -1.21
N ALA A 22 11.19 3.74 -1.63
CA ALA A 22 12.07 4.91 -1.67
C ALA A 22 12.61 5.32 -0.29
N GLU A 23 11.88 5.02 0.78
CA GLU A 23 12.22 5.36 2.16
C GLU A 23 12.96 4.22 2.91
N LEU A 24 13.11 3.04 2.28
CA LEU A 24 13.92 1.92 2.80
C LEU A 24 15.43 2.11 2.52
N THR A 25 15.78 3.18 1.81
CA THR A 25 17.17 3.48 1.46
C THR A 25 17.87 4.30 2.54
N GLU A 26 19.20 4.39 2.48
CA GLU A 26 20.01 5.20 3.39
C GLU A 26 19.48 6.65 3.49
N ASN A 27 19.30 7.12 4.71
CA ASN A 27 18.66 8.39 5.08
C ASN A 27 17.13 8.47 4.81
N GLY A 28 16.48 7.38 4.47
CA GLY A 28 15.03 7.29 4.39
C GLY A 28 14.36 7.15 5.77
N LEU A 29 13.06 7.38 5.82
CA LEU A 29 12.31 7.27 7.08
C LEU A 29 12.15 5.83 7.57
N LEU A 30 12.41 4.85 6.71
CA LEU A 30 12.26 3.41 6.96
C LEU A 30 13.58 2.65 6.76
N GLU A 31 14.74 3.35 6.87
CA GLU A 31 16.07 2.77 6.62
C GLU A 31 16.43 1.59 7.52
N ASP A 32 15.84 1.52 8.71
CA ASP A 32 16.03 0.45 9.71
C ASP A 32 15.03 -0.71 9.57
N VAL A 33 14.10 -0.66 8.61
CA VAL A 33 13.16 -1.75 8.35
C VAL A 33 13.87 -2.88 7.65
N GLU A 34 13.99 -4.02 8.33
CA GLU A 34 14.66 -5.21 7.80
C GLU A 34 13.80 -5.96 6.78
N THR A 35 12.49 -5.99 7.01
CA THR A 35 11.56 -6.70 6.15
C THR A 35 10.41 -5.81 5.70
N PHE A 36 10.23 -5.64 4.39
CA PHE A 36 9.05 -5.03 3.79
C PHE A 36 8.33 -6.03 2.88
N ILE A 37 7.08 -6.34 3.21
CA ILE A 37 6.26 -7.31 2.48
C ILE A 37 5.11 -6.57 1.79
N PRO A 38 5.26 -6.24 0.48
CA PRO A 38 4.28 -5.43 -0.25
C PRO A 38 3.03 -6.19 -0.70
N VAL A 39 3.03 -7.52 -0.55
CA VAL A 39 1.92 -8.40 -0.92
C VAL A 39 1.74 -9.43 0.17
N TYR A 40 0.49 -9.79 0.48
CA TYR A 40 0.24 -10.85 1.45
C TYR A 40 0.95 -12.15 1.05
N THR A 41 1.84 -12.61 1.90
CA THR A 41 2.54 -13.89 1.76
C THR A 41 2.42 -14.64 3.08
N ASN A 42 2.46 -15.97 3.02
CA ASN A 42 2.54 -16.82 4.21
C ASN A 42 4.03 -17.04 4.60
N GLU A 43 4.81 -15.97 4.67
CA GLU A 43 6.19 -16.10 5.10
C GLU A 43 6.25 -16.41 6.59
N GLU A 44 6.91 -17.54 6.91
CA GLU A 44 7.06 -18.02 8.29
C GLU A 44 8.22 -17.35 9.03
N HIS A 45 9.13 -16.72 8.28
CA HIS A 45 10.31 -16.06 8.83
C HIS A 45 10.39 -14.62 8.33
N VAL A 46 10.39 -13.68 9.25
CA VAL A 46 10.57 -12.25 8.97
C VAL A 46 11.59 -11.68 9.96
N ASP A 47 12.48 -10.85 9.45
CA ASP A 47 13.38 -10.06 10.28
C ASP A 47 12.71 -8.74 10.65
N GLU A 48 12.93 -8.29 11.87
CA GLU A 48 12.28 -7.11 12.46
C GLU A 48 13.27 -5.93 12.51
N PRO A 49 12.84 -4.70 12.36
CA PRO A 49 11.45 -4.21 12.20
C PRO A 49 10.82 -4.60 10.87
N VAL A 50 9.53 -4.93 10.90
CA VAL A 50 8.81 -5.41 9.72
C VAL A 50 7.56 -4.59 9.42
N VAL A 51 7.31 -4.38 8.12
CA VAL A 51 6.11 -3.71 7.59
C VAL A 51 5.46 -4.61 6.55
N TRP A 52 4.21 -4.98 6.79
CA TRP A 52 3.35 -5.65 5.80
C TRP A 52 2.41 -4.62 5.17
N MET A 53 2.27 -4.66 3.86
CA MET A 53 1.31 -3.87 3.10
C MET A 53 0.25 -4.79 2.49
N HIS A 54 -1.02 -4.53 2.80
CA HIS A 54 -2.15 -5.28 2.26
C HIS A 54 -3.08 -4.35 1.51
N GLN A 55 -3.31 -4.61 0.24
CA GLN A 55 -4.38 -3.97 -0.49
C GLN A 55 -5.69 -4.67 -0.15
N LEU A 56 -6.65 -3.93 0.36
CA LEU A 56 -7.99 -4.43 0.66
C LEU A 56 -8.89 -4.28 -0.56
N GLU A 57 -10.14 -4.75 -0.41
CA GLU A 57 -11.14 -4.66 -1.48
C GLU A 57 -11.40 -3.23 -1.91
N THR A 58 -11.29 -2.97 -3.22
CA THR A 58 -11.57 -1.66 -3.79
C THR A 58 -13.07 -1.39 -3.81
N ILE A 59 -13.45 -0.22 -3.31
CA ILE A 59 -14.84 0.21 -3.21
C ILE A 59 -15.14 1.15 -4.39
N PRO A 60 -16.16 0.84 -5.20
CA PRO A 60 -16.63 1.77 -6.23
C PRO A 60 -17.12 3.08 -5.59
N GLY A 61 -16.65 4.20 -6.13
CA GLY A 61 -17.16 5.51 -5.81
C GLY A 61 -18.38 5.86 -6.67
N ARG A 62 -18.37 7.06 -7.26
CA ARG A 62 -19.41 7.46 -8.21
C ARG A 62 -19.29 6.65 -9.50
N GLN A 63 -20.46 6.34 -10.08
CA GLN A 63 -20.53 5.64 -11.38
C GLN A 63 -19.69 6.36 -12.44
N ALA A 64 -19.17 5.56 -13.39
CA ALA A 64 -18.49 6.07 -14.56
C ALA A 64 -19.31 7.16 -15.25
N ASP A 65 -18.68 8.27 -15.54
CA ASP A 65 -19.27 9.29 -16.37
C ASP A 65 -19.25 8.86 -17.87
N ILE A 66 -19.86 9.68 -18.73
CA ILE A 66 -19.90 9.45 -20.17
C ILE A 66 -18.49 9.35 -20.79
N SER A 67 -17.47 9.86 -20.10
CA SER A 67 -16.06 9.79 -20.54
C SER A 67 -15.42 8.40 -20.30
N GLY A 68 -16.14 7.46 -19.69
CA GLY A 68 -15.60 6.14 -19.35
C GLY A 68 -14.67 6.15 -18.12
N THR A 69 -14.72 7.20 -17.31
CA THR A 69 -13.93 7.34 -16.10
C THR A 69 -14.76 6.93 -14.89
N MET A 70 -14.21 6.12 -14.01
CA MET A 70 -14.82 5.70 -12.76
C MET A 70 -13.94 6.11 -11.59
N GLU A 71 -14.55 6.66 -10.55
CA GLU A 71 -13.87 6.94 -9.28
C GLU A 71 -13.91 5.70 -8.39
N LEU A 72 -12.77 5.40 -7.77
CA LEU A 72 -12.60 4.25 -6.90
C LEU A 72 -11.90 4.68 -5.61
N THR A 73 -12.14 3.92 -4.56
CA THR A 73 -11.39 4.02 -3.31
C THR A 73 -10.77 2.67 -3.02
N THR A 74 -9.44 2.63 -2.97
CA THR A 74 -8.69 1.43 -2.61
C THR A 74 -8.06 1.62 -1.24
N PRO A 75 -8.52 0.88 -0.22
CA PRO A 75 -7.88 0.89 1.08
C PRO A 75 -6.61 0.05 1.07
N PHE A 76 -5.57 0.55 1.75
CA PHE A 76 -4.35 -0.17 2.07
C PHE A 76 -4.21 -0.25 3.58
N GLN A 77 -3.96 -1.43 4.08
CA GLN A 77 -3.63 -1.67 5.48
C GLN A 77 -2.13 -1.94 5.59
N PHE A 78 -1.48 -1.20 6.46
CA PHE A 78 -0.09 -1.44 6.84
C PHE A 78 -0.06 -1.97 8.25
N ASN A 79 0.56 -3.11 8.42
CA ASN A 79 0.79 -3.73 9.71
C ASN A 79 2.28 -3.57 10.04
N CYS A 80 2.57 -3.04 11.22
CA CYS A 80 3.93 -2.76 11.67
C CYS A 80 4.22 -3.55 12.93
N ALA A 81 5.40 -4.17 13.02
CA ALA A 81 5.86 -4.83 14.23
C ALA A 81 7.35 -4.56 14.47
N VAL A 82 7.69 -4.38 15.73
CA VAL A 82 9.06 -4.21 16.22
C VAL A 82 9.21 -5.05 17.46
N TYR A 83 10.33 -5.77 17.57
CA TYR A 83 10.68 -6.51 18.77
C TYR A 83 11.47 -5.62 19.73
N GLU A 84 11.07 -5.64 20.99
CA GLU A 84 11.82 -5.09 22.09
C GLU A 84 11.66 -6.03 23.30
N VAL A 85 12.63 -6.01 24.21
CA VAL A 85 12.64 -6.91 25.37
C VAL A 85 11.44 -6.66 26.28
N GLU A 86 11.11 -5.38 26.48
CA GLU A 86 9.95 -4.98 27.27
C GLU A 86 8.75 -4.70 26.34
N ILE A 87 7.60 -5.26 26.67
CA ILE A 87 6.40 -5.16 25.82
C ILE A 87 5.89 -3.72 25.67
N GLU A 88 6.14 -2.87 26.66
CA GLU A 88 5.78 -1.45 26.62
C GLU A 88 6.63 -0.71 25.59
N ASP A 89 7.95 -0.96 25.59
CA ASP A 89 8.88 -0.39 24.63
C ASP A 89 8.58 -0.90 23.21
N ALA A 90 8.25 -2.17 23.04
CA ALA A 90 7.83 -2.76 21.78
C ALA A 90 6.55 -2.08 21.24
N ASN A 91 5.58 -1.78 22.08
CA ASN A 91 4.38 -1.06 21.67
C ASN A 91 4.70 0.36 21.18
N ILE A 92 5.57 1.08 21.90
CA ILE A 92 6.00 2.43 21.52
C ILE A 92 6.77 2.40 20.20
N ALA A 93 7.73 1.49 20.07
CA ALA A 93 8.53 1.33 18.87
C ALA A 93 7.66 0.99 17.65
N THR A 94 6.70 0.08 17.80
CA THR A 94 5.75 -0.32 16.78
C THR A 94 4.84 0.84 16.35
N GLN A 95 4.35 1.66 17.27
CA GLN A 95 3.59 2.86 16.94
C GLN A 95 4.44 3.91 16.21
N ASN A 96 5.71 4.07 16.63
CA ASN A 96 6.64 4.98 15.95
C ASN A 96 6.92 4.51 14.52
N LEU A 97 7.09 3.20 14.29
CA LEU A 97 7.23 2.64 12.95
C LEU A 97 5.98 2.92 12.11
N ALA A 98 4.80 2.72 12.66
CA ALA A 98 3.53 3.02 12.01
C ALA A 98 3.42 4.51 11.60
N ASN A 99 3.85 5.43 12.48
CA ASN A 99 3.90 6.86 12.17
C ASN A 99 4.89 7.16 11.03
N ARG A 100 6.06 6.51 11.02
CA ARG A 100 7.06 6.68 9.94
C ARG A 100 6.53 6.18 8.60
N VAL A 101 5.78 5.08 8.55
CA VAL A 101 5.08 4.62 7.34
C VAL A 101 4.11 5.69 6.82
N ALA A 102 3.30 6.29 7.69
CA ALA A 102 2.40 7.37 7.30
C ALA A 102 3.16 8.60 6.78
N LEU A 103 4.22 9.00 7.47
CA LEU A 103 5.06 10.14 7.08
C LEU A 103 5.79 9.89 5.74
N SER A 104 6.20 8.65 5.46
CA SER A 104 6.83 8.26 4.19
C SER A 104 5.90 8.53 3.00
N ILE A 105 4.64 8.18 3.14
CA ILE A 105 3.64 8.44 2.11
C ILE A 105 3.38 9.95 1.95
N LEU A 106 3.27 10.68 3.07
CA LEU A 106 3.07 12.14 3.04
C LEU A 106 4.28 12.87 2.44
N LYS A 107 5.49 12.44 2.75
CA LYS A 107 6.73 13.00 2.18
C LYS A 107 6.77 12.85 0.67
N ASN A 108 6.29 11.71 0.17
CA ASN A 108 6.25 11.39 -1.25
C ASN A 108 4.96 11.85 -1.96
N TRP A 109 4.11 12.64 -1.28
CA TRP A 109 2.80 13.03 -1.80
C TRP A 109 2.83 13.72 -3.16
N GLN A 110 3.77 14.63 -3.39
CA GLN A 110 3.90 15.33 -4.67
C GLN A 110 4.20 14.36 -5.81
N THR A 111 5.09 13.38 -5.58
CA THR A 111 5.42 12.33 -6.55
C THR A 111 4.21 11.45 -6.82
N ILE A 112 3.48 11.06 -5.79
CA ILE A 112 2.25 10.25 -5.90
C ILE A 112 1.20 11.00 -6.72
N GLN A 113 0.96 12.28 -6.43
CA GLN A 113 0.00 13.12 -7.16
C GLN A 113 0.40 13.40 -8.61
N SER A 114 1.69 13.40 -8.94
CA SER A 114 2.17 13.65 -10.31
C SER A 114 1.89 12.48 -11.24
N GLN A 115 1.50 11.31 -10.72
CA GLN A 115 1.20 10.14 -11.54
C GLN A 115 -0.06 10.36 -12.37
N GLU A 116 0.08 10.18 -13.67
CA GLU A 116 -1.01 10.39 -14.63
C GLU A 116 -1.55 9.06 -15.14
N LEU A 117 -2.87 8.99 -15.29
CA LEU A 117 -3.55 7.89 -15.98
C LEU A 117 -3.38 8.04 -17.50
N GLU A 118 -3.55 9.28 -17.97
CA GLU A 118 -3.39 9.76 -19.35
C GLU A 118 -2.74 11.15 -19.28
N PRO A 119 -2.09 11.62 -20.35
CA PRO A 119 -1.49 12.96 -20.36
C PRO A 119 -2.46 14.05 -19.88
N GLY A 120 -2.06 14.76 -18.81
CA GLY A 120 -2.86 15.82 -18.19
C GLY A 120 -3.96 15.34 -17.23
N LYS A 121 -4.14 14.03 -17.04
CA LYS A 121 -5.17 13.48 -16.14
C LYS A 121 -4.56 12.74 -14.96
N ARG A 122 -4.53 13.38 -13.81
CA ARG A 122 -4.01 12.78 -12.57
C ARG A 122 -4.80 11.54 -12.19
N MET A 123 -4.10 10.47 -11.86
CA MET A 123 -4.71 9.20 -11.47
C MET A 123 -5.19 9.24 -10.02
N ILE A 124 -4.35 9.68 -9.10
CA ILE A 124 -4.66 9.75 -7.66
C ILE A 124 -5.20 11.13 -7.34
N LYS A 125 -6.40 11.19 -6.79
CA LYS A 125 -7.09 12.42 -6.40
C LYS A 125 -6.76 12.84 -4.98
N ASN A 126 -6.80 11.89 -4.06
CA ASN A 126 -6.59 12.13 -2.64
C ASN A 126 -6.15 10.86 -1.92
N ILE A 127 -5.54 11.06 -0.76
CA ILE A 127 -5.20 10.01 0.20
C ILE A 127 -5.73 10.43 1.56
N THR A 128 -6.41 9.52 2.24
CA THR A 128 -6.98 9.76 3.57
C THR A 128 -6.50 8.71 4.54
N PHE A 129 -5.85 9.12 5.63
CA PHE A 129 -5.56 8.21 6.73
C PHE A 129 -6.82 8.03 7.57
N GLN A 130 -7.27 6.78 7.69
CA GLN A 130 -8.50 6.47 8.42
C GLN A 130 -8.26 6.31 9.91
N ARG A 131 -7.34 5.46 10.29
CA ARG A 131 -7.08 5.17 11.70
C ARG A 131 -5.78 4.40 11.92
N TYR A 132 -5.28 4.55 13.14
CA TYR A 132 -4.32 3.67 13.78
C TYR A 132 -5.06 2.77 14.77
N TYR A 133 -4.69 1.51 14.84
CA TYR A 133 -5.26 0.60 15.81
C TYR A 133 -4.28 -0.51 16.19
N PRO A 134 -4.23 -0.88 17.47
CA PRO A 134 -3.49 -2.06 17.87
C PRO A 134 -4.21 -3.30 17.33
N LEU A 135 -3.46 -4.16 16.64
CA LEU A 135 -3.98 -5.43 16.11
C LEU A 135 -3.87 -6.58 17.10
N GLY A 136 -3.22 -6.35 18.24
CA GLY A 136 -2.87 -7.38 19.20
C GLY A 136 -1.43 -7.84 19.02
N THR A 137 -1.19 -9.13 19.19
CA THR A 137 0.15 -9.71 19.07
C THR A 137 0.14 -10.84 18.05
N ILE A 138 1.23 -10.97 17.31
CA ILE A 138 1.47 -12.08 16.39
C ILE A 138 2.58 -12.98 16.91
N GLU A 139 2.54 -14.26 16.56
CA GLU A 139 3.65 -15.17 16.73
C GLU A 139 4.54 -15.09 15.48
N VAL A 140 5.83 -14.86 15.69
CA VAL A 140 6.80 -14.75 14.60
C VAL A 140 7.86 -15.83 14.78
N ASN A 141 8.23 -16.44 13.67
CA ASN A 141 9.32 -17.42 13.57
C ASN A 141 9.13 -18.68 14.44
N GLY A 142 7.88 -19.08 14.74
CA GLY A 142 7.60 -20.26 15.55
C GLY A 142 8.10 -20.15 17.00
N LYS A 143 8.52 -18.96 17.42
CA LYS A 143 8.83 -18.64 18.81
C LYS A 143 7.53 -18.29 19.53
N SER A 144 7.45 -18.70 20.80
CA SER A 144 6.31 -18.32 21.68
C SER A 144 6.31 -16.82 22.05
N GLU A 145 7.19 -16.05 21.46
CA GLU A 145 7.27 -14.60 21.64
C GLU A 145 6.19 -13.92 20.79
N ARG A 146 5.39 -13.09 21.45
CA ARG A 146 4.30 -12.36 20.82
C ARG A 146 4.74 -10.94 20.57
N LEU A 147 4.79 -10.55 19.29
CA LEU A 147 5.08 -9.17 18.92
C LEU A 147 3.81 -8.33 18.87
N PRO A 148 3.81 -7.12 19.45
CA PRO A 148 2.73 -6.18 19.26
C PRO A 148 2.70 -5.72 17.79
N VAL A 149 1.51 -5.60 17.24
CA VAL A 149 1.29 -5.12 15.88
C VAL A 149 0.39 -3.90 15.91
N THR A 150 0.81 -2.85 15.24
CA THR A 150 -0.02 -1.67 15.00
C THR A 150 -0.39 -1.60 13.54
N GLY A 151 -1.69 -1.48 13.27
CA GLY A 151 -2.22 -1.30 11.93
C GLY A 151 -2.51 0.17 11.61
N ILE A 152 -2.24 0.55 10.36
CA ILE A 152 -2.68 1.83 9.77
C ILE A 152 -3.53 1.52 8.55
N VAL A 153 -4.64 2.22 8.39
CA VAL A 153 -5.43 2.16 7.17
C VAL A 153 -5.33 3.48 6.42
N LEU A 154 -4.96 3.37 5.16
CA LEU A 154 -4.87 4.44 4.19
C LEU A 154 -5.89 4.19 3.08
N GLU A 155 -6.76 5.14 2.79
CA GLU A 155 -7.63 5.11 1.61
C GLU A 155 -7.06 5.96 0.50
N VAL A 156 -6.88 5.34 -0.67
CA VAL A 156 -6.44 6.01 -1.89
C VAL A 156 -7.64 6.22 -2.81
N HIS A 157 -8.02 7.49 -2.98
CA HIS A 157 -9.06 7.90 -3.92
C HIS A 157 -8.45 8.12 -5.30
N HIS A 158 -8.86 7.33 -6.26
CA HIS A 158 -8.26 7.35 -7.60
C HIS A 158 -9.28 7.18 -8.71
N ILE A 159 -8.85 7.37 -9.93
CA ILE A 159 -9.68 7.18 -11.12
C ILE A 159 -9.10 6.07 -11.99
N VAL A 160 -9.98 5.33 -12.64
CA VAL A 160 -9.63 4.38 -13.69
C VAL A 160 -10.42 4.70 -14.95
N ASN A 161 -9.82 4.41 -16.12
CA ASN A 161 -10.51 4.49 -17.39
C ASN A 161 -10.86 3.06 -17.83
N TRP A 162 -12.12 2.65 -17.60
CA TRP A 162 -12.57 1.30 -17.95
C TRP A 162 -12.62 1.04 -19.45
N GLN A 163 -12.76 2.07 -20.29
CA GLN A 163 -12.73 1.90 -21.74
C GLN A 163 -11.36 1.44 -22.26
N MET A 164 -10.27 1.83 -21.59
CA MET A 164 -8.94 1.33 -21.94
C MET A 164 -8.81 -0.16 -21.63
N CYS A 165 -9.41 -0.64 -20.55
CA CYS A 165 -9.42 -2.07 -20.21
C CYS A 165 -10.18 -2.89 -21.27
N CYS A 166 -11.27 -2.36 -21.85
CA CYS A 166 -12.07 -3.08 -22.84
C CYS A 166 -11.44 -3.03 -24.25
N ARG A 167 -10.76 -1.95 -24.65
CA ARG A 167 -10.11 -1.84 -25.95
C ARG A 167 -8.99 -2.85 -26.17
N ASN A 168 -8.27 -3.19 -25.11
CA ASN A 168 -7.21 -4.20 -25.17
C ASN A 168 -7.74 -5.63 -25.29
N LEU A 169 -9.01 -5.88 -24.94
CA LEU A 169 -9.66 -7.18 -25.12
C LEU A 169 -10.20 -7.40 -26.54
N THR A 170 -10.61 -6.33 -27.22
CA THR A 170 -11.18 -6.41 -28.57
C THR A 170 -10.13 -6.48 -29.68
N ASN A 171 -8.92 -5.95 -29.47
CA ASN A 171 -7.84 -5.99 -30.45
C ASN A 171 -7.13 -7.36 -30.54
N ASN A 172 -7.43 -8.31 -29.67
CA ASN A 172 -6.86 -9.66 -29.71
C ASN A 172 -7.79 -10.72 -30.34
N GLN A 173 -8.92 -10.33 -30.93
CA GLN A 173 -9.84 -11.26 -31.63
C GLN A 173 -9.79 -11.16 -33.16
N GLY A 174 -8.80 -10.51 -33.71
CA GLY A 174 -8.65 -10.35 -35.15
C GLY A 174 -7.25 -10.73 -35.61
N ASP A 175 -6.98 -12.05 -35.72
CA ASP A 175 -6.11 -12.70 -36.70
C ASP A 175 -6.41 -14.20 -36.73
#